data_8695002c78c4dbdd7a8672255645eb63
#
_entry.id   8695002c78c4dbdd7a8672255645eb63
#
_cell.length_a   1.000
_cell.length_b   1.000
_cell.length_c   1.000
_cell.angle_alpha   90.00
_cell.angle_beta   90.00
_cell.angle_gamma   90.00
#
_symmetry.space_group_name_H-M   'P 1'
#
loop_
_entity.id
_entity.type
_entity.pdbx_description
1 polymer ?
#
loop_
_entity_poly.entity_id
_entity_poly.type
_entity_poly.pdbx_seq_one_letter_code
_entity_poly.pdbx_strand_id
1 'polypeptide(L)'
;MGFCAFIYKISFQINVLKDLLFITILGFYVLLCVYFEFTINYFHGIILLSSFALYFYYLINYHSNVDNKIDANSNSLIYSFVIILLSMLGLSIGTNLIVDNALNISKIMGVSELNIGFSIVALGTSLPELFTSLASIKRGKYDLLIGNVIGSNILNIIFVLGVSSLITNISIKSDMLEDGLFIGLIFIASHLILLLNYIFYKSLSKFSGLILLVIYIFFIYKLF
;
A
#
# COMPACT_ATOMS: atom_id res chain seq x y z
N MET A 1 8.30 3.22 1.56
CA MET A 1 8.66 4.43 2.34
C MET A 1 10.00 4.28 3.08
N GLY A 2 10.29 3.16 3.77
CA GLY A 2 11.53 2.95 4.52
C GLY A 2 12.81 3.19 3.72
N PHE A 3 12.91 2.61 2.52
CA PHE A 3 14.06 2.81 1.62
C PHE A 3 14.27 4.29 1.25
N CYS A 4 13.20 4.98 0.93
CA CYS A 4 13.25 6.41 0.60
C CYS A 4 13.71 7.26 1.80
N ALA A 5 13.19 6.97 3.00
CA ALA A 5 13.54 7.68 4.22
C ALA A 5 14.98 7.39 4.69
N PHE A 6 15.50 6.21 4.42
CA PHE A 6 16.90 5.87 4.71
C PHE A 6 17.89 6.72 3.90
N ILE A 7 17.57 6.99 2.62
CA ILE A 7 18.43 7.82 1.75
C ILE A 7 18.20 9.31 2.04
N TYR A 8 16.95 9.74 2.15
CA TYR A 8 16.54 11.13 2.29
C TYR A 8 15.70 11.35 3.55
N LYS A 9 15.91 12.45 4.25
CA LYS A 9 14.96 12.89 5.28
C LYS A 9 13.67 13.34 4.59
N ILE A 10 12.53 12.73 4.93
CA ILE A 10 11.23 13.05 4.36
C ILE A 10 10.49 13.97 5.32
N SER A 11 10.11 15.17 4.89
CA SER A 11 9.26 16.09 5.65
C SER A 11 7.80 15.91 5.25
N PHE A 12 6.90 15.87 6.23
CA PHE A 12 5.47 15.89 6.01
C PHE A 12 5.02 17.35 5.83
N GLN A 13 4.75 17.75 4.60
CA GLN A 13 4.33 19.12 4.25
C GLN A 13 2.81 19.26 4.32
N ILE A 14 2.07 18.18 4.03
CA ILE A 14 0.61 18.12 4.14
C ILE A 14 0.16 17.49 5.46
N ASN A 15 -1.09 17.72 5.83
CA ASN A 15 -1.69 17.12 7.01
C ASN A 15 -2.19 15.71 6.69
N VAL A 16 -1.38 14.71 7.01
CA VAL A 16 -1.68 13.28 6.76
C VAL A 16 -2.15 12.54 8.03
N LEU A 17 -2.46 13.27 9.12
CA LEU A 17 -2.85 12.64 10.38
C LEU A 17 -4.08 11.74 10.22
N LYS A 18 -5.09 12.24 9.53
CA LYS A 18 -6.35 11.50 9.32
C LYS A 18 -6.11 10.24 8.48
N ASP A 19 -5.27 10.34 7.44
CA ASP A 19 -4.96 9.21 6.57
C ASP A 19 -4.15 8.13 7.32
N LEU A 20 -3.16 8.55 8.14
CA LEU A 20 -2.39 7.64 8.99
C LEU A 20 -3.23 6.97 10.08
N LEU A 21 -4.17 7.70 10.69
CA LEU A 21 -5.11 7.12 11.64
C LEU A 21 -6.06 6.15 10.95
N PHE A 22 -6.58 6.52 9.79
CA PHE A 22 -7.52 5.70 9.03
C PHE A 22 -6.88 4.39 8.60
N ILE A 23 -5.67 4.41 8.00
CA ILE A 23 -4.98 3.18 7.60
C ILE A 23 -4.60 2.31 8.81
N THR A 24 -4.25 2.91 9.94
CA THR A 24 -3.95 2.17 11.16
C THR A 24 -5.21 1.45 11.69
N ILE A 25 -6.37 2.12 11.70
CA ILE A 25 -7.66 1.52 12.08
C ILE A 25 -8.03 0.38 11.14
N LEU A 26 -7.86 0.58 9.83
CA LEU A 26 -8.08 -0.48 8.83
C LEU A 26 -7.17 -1.68 9.05
N GLY A 27 -5.90 -1.44 9.38
CA GLY A 27 -4.96 -2.50 9.72
C GLY A 27 -5.40 -3.31 10.96
N PHE A 28 -5.87 -2.62 12.01
CA PHE A 28 -6.46 -3.29 13.18
C PHE A 28 -7.71 -4.09 12.84
N TYR A 29 -8.59 -3.55 12.00
CA TYR A 29 -9.78 -4.27 11.53
C TYR A 29 -9.40 -5.58 10.83
N VAL A 30 -8.46 -5.54 9.88
CA VAL A 30 -7.98 -6.74 9.18
C VAL A 30 -7.32 -7.70 10.16
N LEU A 31 -6.47 -7.22 11.08
CA LEU A 31 -5.83 -8.06 12.09
C LEU A 31 -6.86 -8.76 12.99
N LEU A 32 -7.93 -8.09 13.40
CA LEU A 32 -9.02 -8.69 14.18
C LEU A 32 -9.76 -9.75 13.37
N CYS A 33 -10.01 -9.52 12.09
CA CYS A 33 -10.61 -10.54 11.22
C CYS A 33 -9.72 -11.80 11.14
N VAL A 34 -8.41 -11.62 11.06
CA VAL A 34 -7.44 -12.72 11.09
C VAL A 34 -7.46 -13.43 12.43
N TYR A 35 -7.34 -12.68 13.54
CA TYR A 35 -7.25 -13.24 14.90
C TYR A 35 -8.48 -14.06 15.32
N PHE A 36 -9.67 -13.60 14.97
CA PHE A 36 -10.92 -14.30 15.25
C PHE A 36 -11.34 -15.27 14.15
N GLU A 37 -10.49 -15.51 13.16
CA GLU A 37 -10.78 -16.35 11.99
C GLU A 37 -12.09 -15.97 11.28
N PHE A 38 -12.45 -14.69 11.31
CA PHE A 38 -13.64 -14.21 10.64
C PHE A 38 -13.50 -14.32 9.13
N THR A 39 -14.50 -14.91 8.49
CA THR A 39 -14.61 -14.87 7.04
C THR A 39 -15.01 -13.47 6.58
N ILE A 40 -14.16 -12.82 5.80
CA ILE A 40 -14.50 -11.56 5.16
C ILE A 40 -15.42 -11.90 3.98
N ASN A 41 -16.69 -11.61 4.15
CA ASN A 41 -17.77 -11.96 3.22
C ASN A 41 -18.35 -10.72 2.55
N TYR A 42 -19.41 -10.90 1.79
CA TYR A 42 -20.12 -9.84 1.06
C TYR A 42 -20.49 -8.61 1.93
N PHE A 43 -20.91 -8.80 3.19
CA PHE A 43 -21.25 -7.67 4.08
C PHE A 43 -20.03 -6.82 4.43
N HIS A 44 -18.90 -7.46 4.70
CA HIS A 44 -17.63 -6.77 4.94
C HIS A 44 -17.20 -5.99 3.68
N GLY A 45 -17.42 -6.57 2.49
CA GLY A 45 -17.17 -5.92 1.21
C GLY A 45 -17.97 -4.64 1.03
N ILE A 46 -19.26 -4.65 1.35
CA ILE A 46 -20.11 -3.45 1.31
C ILE A 46 -19.58 -2.38 2.28
N ILE A 47 -19.21 -2.76 3.50
CA ILE A 47 -18.67 -1.81 4.49
C ILE A 47 -17.37 -1.18 4.00
N LEU A 48 -16.45 -1.99 3.46
CA LEU A 48 -15.17 -1.50 2.93
C LEU A 48 -15.38 -0.56 1.74
N LEU A 49 -16.24 -0.91 0.78
CA LEU A 49 -16.53 -0.05 -0.37
C LEU A 49 -17.31 1.21 0.00
N SER A 50 -18.18 1.15 1.01
CA SER A 50 -18.81 2.36 1.56
C SER A 50 -17.76 3.27 2.20
N SER A 51 -16.79 2.70 2.92
CA SER A 51 -15.64 3.44 3.46
C SER A 51 -14.79 4.05 2.36
N PHE A 52 -14.62 3.35 1.22
CA PHE A 52 -13.95 3.90 0.04
C PHE A 52 -14.68 5.14 -0.50
N ALA A 53 -16.00 5.07 -0.68
CA ALA A 53 -16.80 6.20 -1.17
C ALA A 53 -16.71 7.42 -0.22
N LEU A 54 -16.77 7.18 1.09
CA LEU A 54 -16.64 8.23 2.11
C LEU A 54 -15.22 8.83 2.13
N TYR A 55 -14.19 8.00 2.04
CA TYR A 55 -12.81 8.46 1.98
C TYR A 55 -12.53 9.27 0.72
N PHE A 56 -13.03 8.82 -0.42
CA PHE A 56 -12.90 9.54 -1.69
C PHE A 56 -13.61 10.90 -1.66
N TYR A 57 -14.83 10.94 -1.10
CA TYR A 57 -15.56 12.20 -0.88
C TYR A 57 -14.76 13.16 0.03
N TYR A 58 -14.18 12.63 1.12
CA TYR A 58 -13.30 13.42 2.00
C TYR A 58 -12.11 14.00 1.23
N LEU A 59 -11.42 13.19 0.41
CA LEU A 59 -10.26 13.64 -0.38
C LEU A 59 -10.63 14.78 -1.34
N ILE A 60 -11.74 14.64 -2.07
CA ILE A 60 -12.20 15.69 -3.00
C ILE A 60 -12.45 16.99 -2.27
N ASN A 61 -13.19 16.97 -1.17
CA ASN A 61 -13.53 18.17 -0.42
C ASN A 61 -12.33 18.79 0.30
N TYR A 62 -11.39 17.98 0.75
CA TYR A 62 -10.19 18.48 1.44
C TYR A 62 -9.22 19.15 0.48
N HIS A 63 -9.02 18.60 -0.73
CA HIS A 63 -8.09 19.14 -1.69
C HIS A 63 -8.67 20.26 -2.58
N SER A 64 -9.99 20.39 -2.67
CA SER A 64 -10.62 21.50 -3.42
C SER A 64 -10.29 22.90 -2.84
N ASN A 65 -9.83 22.97 -1.58
CA ASN A 65 -9.44 24.19 -0.89
C ASN A 65 -7.93 24.52 -0.98
N VAL A 66 -7.14 23.68 -1.64
CA VAL A 66 -5.73 23.97 -1.89
C VAL A 66 -5.65 24.64 -3.25
N ASP A 67 -5.37 25.96 -3.26
CA ASP A 67 -5.05 26.72 -4.49
C ASP A 67 -3.82 26.12 -5.18
N ASN A 68 -4.06 25.07 -5.92
CA ASN A 68 -3.07 24.55 -6.86
C ASN A 68 -3.04 25.51 -8.06
N LYS A 69 -2.07 26.41 -8.09
CA LYS A 69 -1.54 26.94 -9.35
C LYS A 69 -0.96 25.73 -10.09
N ILE A 70 -1.85 24.96 -10.70
CA ILE A 70 -1.46 23.97 -11.69
C ILE A 70 -0.95 24.82 -12.85
N ASP A 71 0.35 24.80 -13.08
CA ASP A 71 0.92 25.16 -14.38
C ASP A 71 0.29 24.17 -15.37
N ALA A 72 -0.86 24.56 -15.89
CA ALA A 72 -1.57 23.85 -16.93
C ALA A 72 -0.77 24.01 -18.23
N ASN A 73 0.34 23.31 -18.31
CA ASN A 73 0.87 22.89 -19.60
C ASN A 73 -0.19 21.93 -20.13
N SER A 74 -1.11 22.45 -20.93
CA SER A 74 -2.28 21.77 -21.45
C SER A 74 -1.88 20.72 -22.48
N ASN A 75 -1.34 19.60 -21.99
CA ASN A 75 -1.45 18.39 -22.77
C ASN A 75 -2.96 18.10 -22.89
N SER A 76 -3.42 17.89 -24.11
CA SER A 76 -4.83 17.56 -24.36
C SER A 76 -5.31 16.50 -23.36
N LEU A 77 -6.48 16.67 -22.76
CA LEU A 77 -7.12 15.66 -21.89
C LEU A 77 -7.10 14.27 -22.53
N ILE A 78 -7.28 14.22 -23.85
CA ILE A 78 -7.22 12.98 -24.65
C ILE A 78 -5.84 12.34 -24.57
N TYR A 79 -4.76 13.12 -24.68
CA TYR A 79 -3.39 12.61 -24.57
C TYR A 79 -3.11 12.02 -23.18
N SER A 80 -3.54 12.71 -22.12
CA SER A 80 -3.40 12.23 -20.76
C SER A 80 -4.20 10.93 -20.52
N PHE A 81 -5.41 10.86 -21.05
CA PHE A 81 -6.27 9.69 -20.97
C PHE A 81 -5.65 8.49 -21.69
N VAL A 82 -5.15 8.69 -22.91
CA VAL A 82 -4.47 7.62 -23.69
C VAL A 82 -3.24 7.10 -22.93
N ILE A 83 -2.40 8.00 -22.38
CA ILE A 83 -1.23 7.58 -21.59
C ILE A 83 -1.63 6.76 -20.37
N ILE A 84 -2.69 7.17 -19.64
CA ILE A 84 -3.20 6.42 -18.49
C ILE A 84 -3.61 5.01 -18.93
N LEU A 85 -4.40 4.87 -19.99
CA LEU A 85 -4.83 3.56 -20.50
C LEU A 85 -3.65 2.68 -20.92
N LEU A 86 -2.69 3.24 -21.67
CA LEU A 86 -1.49 2.49 -22.09
C LEU A 86 -0.65 2.07 -20.88
N SER A 87 -0.54 2.93 -19.86
CA SER A 87 0.17 2.61 -18.63
C SER A 87 -0.52 1.48 -17.84
N MET A 88 -1.86 1.50 -17.76
CA MET A 88 -2.64 0.44 -17.11
C MET A 88 -2.49 -0.89 -17.85
N LEU A 89 -2.52 -0.90 -19.19
CA LEU A 89 -2.27 -2.10 -19.98
C LEU A 89 -0.84 -2.61 -19.78
N GLY A 90 0.15 -1.74 -19.81
CA GLY A 90 1.54 -2.11 -19.55
C GLY A 90 1.76 -2.70 -18.17
N LEU A 91 1.13 -2.12 -17.14
CA LEU A 91 1.14 -2.66 -15.77
C LEU A 91 0.48 -4.03 -15.69
N SER A 92 -0.69 -4.22 -16.32
CA SER A 92 -1.41 -5.50 -16.34
C SER A 92 -0.55 -6.59 -16.97
N ILE A 93 0.04 -6.34 -18.15
CA ILE A 93 0.91 -7.30 -18.84
C ILE A 93 2.15 -7.59 -17.97
N GLY A 94 2.79 -6.56 -17.44
CA GLY A 94 3.97 -6.70 -16.57
C GLY A 94 3.69 -7.52 -15.31
N THR A 95 2.55 -7.28 -14.65
CA THR A 95 2.12 -8.04 -13.48
C THR A 95 1.89 -9.50 -13.80
N ASN A 96 1.19 -9.83 -14.89
CA ASN A 96 0.96 -11.22 -15.31
C ASN A 96 2.30 -11.92 -15.58
N LEU A 97 3.22 -11.28 -16.29
CA LEU A 97 4.55 -11.85 -16.54
C LEU A 97 5.32 -12.11 -15.24
N ILE A 98 5.25 -11.21 -14.25
CA ILE A 98 5.90 -11.40 -12.95
C ILE A 98 5.27 -12.58 -12.21
N VAL A 99 3.94 -12.64 -12.13
CA VAL A 99 3.22 -13.70 -11.40
C VAL A 99 3.47 -15.07 -12.03
N ASP A 100 3.31 -15.19 -13.34
CA ASP A 100 3.49 -16.47 -14.04
C ASP A 100 4.93 -17.00 -13.89
N ASN A 101 5.92 -16.13 -14.04
CA ASN A 101 7.33 -16.54 -13.88
C ASN A 101 7.67 -16.83 -12.41
N ALA A 102 7.12 -16.07 -11.45
CA ALA A 102 7.31 -16.34 -10.03
C ALA A 102 6.74 -17.72 -9.63
N LEU A 103 5.55 -18.07 -10.11
CA LEU A 103 4.95 -19.39 -9.89
C LEU A 103 5.77 -20.52 -10.55
N ASN A 104 6.33 -20.32 -11.72
CA ASN A 104 7.22 -21.29 -12.35
C ASN A 104 8.51 -21.48 -11.56
N ILE A 105 9.11 -20.39 -11.06
CA ILE A 105 10.31 -20.46 -10.22
C ILE A 105 10.01 -21.21 -8.91
N SER A 106 8.85 -20.96 -8.28
CA SER A 106 8.45 -21.65 -7.05
C SER A 106 8.40 -23.16 -7.20
N LYS A 107 7.83 -23.63 -8.33
CA LYS A 107 7.76 -25.07 -8.65
C LYS A 107 9.14 -25.69 -8.84
N ILE A 108 10.05 -24.97 -9.50
CA ILE A 108 11.44 -25.46 -9.74
C ILE A 108 12.23 -25.51 -8.41
N MET A 109 12.04 -24.51 -7.55
CA MET A 109 12.77 -24.40 -6.28
C MET A 109 12.15 -25.19 -5.13
N GLY A 110 10.95 -25.77 -5.32
CA GLY A 110 10.22 -26.47 -4.26
C GLY A 110 9.74 -25.53 -3.13
N VAL A 111 9.64 -24.22 -3.41
CA VAL A 111 9.15 -23.22 -2.47
C VAL A 111 7.63 -23.14 -2.60
N SER A 112 6.91 -22.95 -1.49
CA SER A 112 5.46 -22.85 -1.52
C SER A 112 4.99 -21.66 -2.36
N GLU A 113 3.91 -21.84 -3.10
CA GLU A 113 3.29 -20.75 -3.90
C GLU A 113 2.91 -19.55 -3.03
N LEU A 114 2.57 -19.80 -1.75
CA LEU A 114 2.24 -18.78 -0.77
C LEU A 114 3.45 -17.89 -0.45
N ASN A 115 4.61 -18.47 -0.17
CA ASN A 115 5.83 -17.71 0.13
C ASN A 115 6.28 -16.88 -1.06
N ILE A 116 6.16 -17.42 -2.28
CA ILE A 116 6.43 -16.66 -3.51
C ILE A 116 5.43 -15.52 -3.70
N GLY A 117 4.15 -15.76 -3.42
CA GLY A 117 3.11 -14.71 -3.46
C GLY A 117 3.40 -13.56 -2.51
N PHE A 118 3.76 -13.86 -1.27
CA PHE A 118 4.07 -12.82 -0.26
C PHE A 118 5.43 -12.13 -0.47
N SER A 119 6.32 -12.67 -1.25
CA SER A 119 7.64 -12.10 -1.50
C SER A 119 7.79 -11.52 -2.90
N ILE A 120 7.95 -12.37 -3.91
CA ILE A 120 8.29 -11.93 -5.27
C ILE A 120 7.12 -11.19 -5.93
N VAL A 121 5.89 -11.73 -5.79
CA VAL A 121 4.70 -11.08 -6.37
C VAL A 121 4.41 -9.77 -5.65
N ALA A 122 4.43 -9.76 -4.32
CA ALA A 122 4.20 -8.54 -3.54
C ALA A 122 5.26 -7.47 -3.82
N LEU A 123 6.54 -7.85 -3.92
CA LEU A 123 7.61 -6.94 -4.30
C LEU A 123 7.41 -6.42 -5.72
N GLY A 124 7.11 -7.30 -6.68
CA GLY A 124 6.89 -6.94 -8.08
C GLY A 124 5.74 -5.95 -8.26
N THR A 125 4.61 -6.18 -7.59
CA THR A 125 3.45 -5.27 -7.64
C THR A 125 3.70 -3.94 -6.93
N SER A 126 4.67 -3.87 -6.00
CA SER A 126 5.05 -2.63 -5.30
C SER A 126 6.21 -1.85 -5.97
N LEU A 127 6.80 -2.39 -7.05
CA LEU A 127 7.86 -1.69 -7.80
C LEU A 127 7.39 -0.35 -8.39
N PRO A 128 6.18 -0.24 -8.98
CA PRO A 128 5.67 1.05 -9.47
C PRO A 128 5.63 2.11 -8.38
N GLU A 129 5.16 1.78 -7.18
CA GLU A 129 5.11 2.68 -6.02
C GLU A 129 6.51 3.10 -5.57
N LEU A 130 7.46 2.18 -5.60
CA LEU A 130 8.85 2.47 -5.25
C LEU A 130 9.46 3.47 -6.24
N PHE A 131 9.33 3.23 -7.55
CA PHE A 131 9.87 4.13 -8.58
C PHE A 131 9.20 5.50 -8.57
N THR A 132 7.87 5.55 -8.41
CA THR A 132 7.12 6.80 -8.28
C THR A 132 7.57 7.58 -7.05
N SER A 133 7.76 6.91 -5.93
CA SER A 133 8.25 7.51 -4.69
C SER A 133 9.67 8.08 -4.84
N LEU A 134 10.58 7.34 -5.47
CA LEU A 134 11.95 7.79 -5.74
C LEU A 134 11.97 8.98 -6.70
N ALA A 135 11.14 8.96 -7.76
CA ALA A 135 11.02 10.06 -8.70
C ALA A 135 10.47 11.33 -8.02
N SER A 136 9.50 11.16 -7.10
CA SER A 136 8.91 12.26 -6.33
C SER A 136 9.94 12.92 -5.42
N ILE A 137 10.76 12.12 -4.70
CA ILE A 137 11.84 12.65 -3.85
C ILE A 137 12.88 13.44 -4.67
N LYS A 138 13.33 12.86 -5.78
CA LYS A 138 14.30 13.54 -6.66
C LYS A 138 13.80 14.90 -7.15
N ARG A 139 12.48 15.08 -7.24
CA ARG A 139 11.82 16.34 -7.62
C ARG A 139 11.46 17.23 -6.41
N GLY A 140 11.81 16.83 -5.18
CA GLY A 140 11.44 17.54 -3.95
C GLY A 140 9.94 17.49 -3.60
N LYS A 141 9.16 16.63 -4.27
CA LYS A 141 7.70 16.50 -4.08
C LYS A 141 7.39 15.44 -3.02
N TYR A 142 7.66 15.74 -1.76
CA TYR A 142 7.44 14.80 -0.64
C TYR A 142 5.98 14.41 -0.46
N ASP A 143 5.05 15.33 -0.72
CA ASP A 143 3.61 15.07 -0.58
C ASP A 143 3.12 14.01 -1.56
N LEU A 144 3.66 14.02 -2.78
CA LEU A 144 3.33 13.00 -3.78
C LEU A 144 3.84 11.62 -3.35
N LEU A 145 5.03 11.53 -2.74
CA LEU A 145 5.56 10.29 -2.17
C LEU A 145 4.66 9.77 -1.06
N ILE A 146 4.32 10.65 -0.11
CA ILE A 146 3.52 10.30 1.06
C ILE A 146 2.12 9.84 0.64
N GLY A 147 1.48 10.61 -0.24
CA GLY A 147 0.17 10.28 -0.80
C GLY A 147 0.17 8.97 -1.57
N ASN A 148 1.22 8.70 -2.37
CA ASN A 148 1.36 7.45 -3.11
C ASN A 148 1.43 6.24 -2.15
N VAL A 149 2.28 6.29 -1.11
CA VAL A 149 2.48 5.15 -0.20
C VAL A 149 1.28 4.93 0.72
N ILE A 150 0.75 5.98 1.34
CA ILE A 150 -0.40 5.85 2.26
C ILE A 150 -1.66 5.53 1.46
N GLY A 151 -1.88 6.22 0.35
CA GLY A 151 -3.06 6.06 -0.49
C GLY A 151 -3.16 4.66 -1.09
N SER A 152 -2.06 4.09 -1.62
CA SER A 152 -2.07 2.73 -2.16
C SER A 152 -2.41 1.69 -1.09
N ASN A 153 -1.88 1.81 0.12
CA ASN A 153 -2.22 0.92 1.23
C ASN A 153 -3.70 1.02 1.64
N ILE A 154 -4.24 2.24 1.72
CA ILE A 154 -5.67 2.44 2.00
C ILE A 154 -6.51 1.78 0.90
N LEU A 155 -6.21 2.05 -0.38
CA LEU A 155 -6.93 1.49 -1.51
C LEU A 155 -6.88 -0.04 -1.55
N ASN A 156 -5.75 -0.65 -1.22
CA ASN A 156 -5.62 -2.09 -1.16
C ASN A 156 -6.58 -2.73 -0.14
N ILE A 157 -6.82 -2.08 1.00
CA ILE A 157 -7.75 -2.59 2.01
C ILE A 157 -9.19 -2.27 1.64
N ILE A 158 -9.54 -1.00 1.39
CA ILE A 158 -10.95 -0.62 1.25
C ILE A 158 -11.53 -0.94 -0.13
N PHE A 159 -10.72 -0.87 -1.20
CA PHE A 159 -11.18 -1.13 -2.55
C PHE A 159 -10.85 -2.55 -3.00
N VAL A 160 -9.59 -2.96 -2.98
CA VAL A 160 -9.20 -4.28 -3.50
C VAL A 160 -9.79 -5.41 -2.65
N LEU A 161 -9.58 -5.38 -1.33
CA LEU A 161 -10.18 -6.37 -0.43
C LEU A 161 -11.72 -6.26 -0.43
N GLY A 162 -12.26 -5.04 -0.50
CA GLY A 162 -13.70 -4.79 -0.60
C GLY A 162 -14.32 -5.44 -1.83
N VAL A 163 -13.77 -5.21 -3.04
CA VAL A 163 -14.26 -5.82 -4.28
C VAL A 163 -14.08 -7.34 -4.25
N SER A 164 -12.91 -7.82 -3.80
CA SER A 164 -12.64 -9.26 -3.74
C SER A 164 -13.65 -10.00 -2.86
N SER A 165 -14.05 -9.40 -1.72
CA SER A 165 -15.02 -9.99 -0.80
C SER A 165 -16.47 -9.95 -1.29
N LEU A 166 -16.80 -9.13 -2.29
CA LEU A 166 -18.09 -9.21 -2.99
C LEU A 166 -18.16 -10.41 -3.95
N ILE A 167 -17.01 -10.83 -4.49
CA ILE A 167 -16.93 -11.91 -5.49
C ILE A 167 -16.82 -13.26 -4.79
N THR A 168 -16.00 -13.35 -3.73
CA THR A 168 -15.75 -14.59 -3.00
C THR A 168 -15.54 -14.33 -1.51
N ASN A 169 -15.93 -15.31 -0.70
CA ASN A 169 -15.62 -15.27 0.73
C ASN A 169 -14.12 -15.48 0.93
N ILE A 170 -13.49 -14.56 1.67
CA ILE A 170 -12.06 -14.62 2.00
C ILE A 170 -11.94 -15.11 3.42
N SER A 171 -11.41 -16.32 3.59
CA SER A 171 -11.11 -16.91 4.91
C SER A 171 -9.64 -17.26 5.00
N ILE A 172 -9.07 -17.04 6.17
CA ILE A 172 -7.72 -17.50 6.48
C ILE A 172 -7.84 -18.90 7.04
N LYS A 173 -7.14 -19.84 6.44
CA LYS A 173 -7.07 -21.20 6.95
C LYS A 173 -6.25 -21.23 8.23
N SER A 174 -6.56 -22.17 9.13
CA SER A 174 -5.87 -22.31 10.42
C SER A 174 -4.35 -22.54 10.30
N ASP A 175 -3.91 -23.18 9.23
CA ASP A 175 -2.48 -23.38 8.93
C ASP A 175 -1.75 -22.09 8.53
N MET A 176 -2.50 -21.04 8.14
CA MET A 176 -1.99 -19.72 7.73
C MET A 176 -2.19 -18.63 8.80
N LEU A 177 -2.76 -19.00 9.95
CA LEU A 177 -3.14 -18.04 11.00
C LEU A 177 -1.92 -17.30 11.56
N GLU A 178 -0.87 -18.03 11.90
CA GLU A 178 0.36 -17.44 12.47
C GLU A 178 1.01 -16.43 11.50
N ASP A 179 1.10 -16.80 10.21
CA ASP A 179 1.65 -15.91 9.19
C ASP A 179 0.75 -14.69 8.98
N GLY A 180 -0.56 -14.87 8.95
CA GLY A 180 -1.53 -13.77 8.84
C GLY A 180 -1.44 -12.78 10.00
N LEU A 181 -1.33 -13.29 11.25
CA LEU A 181 -1.14 -12.45 12.43
C LEU A 181 0.21 -11.72 12.38
N PHE A 182 1.28 -12.40 12.01
CA PHE A 182 2.60 -11.80 11.88
C PHE A 182 2.60 -10.67 10.84
N ILE A 183 2.01 -10.89 9.67
CA ILE A 183 1.89 -9.87 8.61
C ILE A 183 1.08 -8.67 9.11
N GLY A 184 -0.07 -8.92 9.75
CA GLY A 184 -0.92 -7.87 10.30
C GLY A 184 -0.23 -7.03 11.37
N LEU A 185 0.55 -7.66 12.27
CA LEU A 185 1.33 -6.97 13.29
C LEU A 185 2.43 -6.09 12.68
N ILE A 186 3.17 -6.59 11.68
CA ILE A 186 4.19 -5.82 10.96
C ILE A 186 3.56 -4.63 10.23
N PHE A 187 2.41 -4.83 9.59
CA PHE A 187 1.67 -3.76 8.93
C PHE A 187 1.31 -2.65 9.92
N ILE A 188 0.71 -2.99 11.06
CA ILE A 188 0.35 -2.02 12.10
C ILE A 188 1.59 -1.35 12.68
N ALA A 189 2.64 -2.10 13.03
CA ALA A 189 3.87 -1.56 13.59
C ALA A 189 4.51 -0.52 12.64
N SER A 190 4.55 -0.82 11.34
CA SER A 190 5.10 0.10 10.34
C SER A 190 4.29 1.40 10.25
N HIS A 191 2.95 1.33 10.29
CA HIS A 191 2.08 2.50 10.25
C HIS A 191 2.12 3.30 11.56
N LEU A 192 2.24 2.63 12.72
CA LEU A 192 2.46 3.31 14.01
C LEU A 192 3.79 4.08 14.03
N ILE A 193 4.87 3.52 13.46
CA ILE A 193 6.14 4.25 13.33
C ILE A 193 5.93 5.53 12.49
N LEU A 194 5.21 5.46 11.37
CA LEU A 194 4.91 6.63 10.55
C LEU A 194 4.07 7.65 11.33
N LEU A 195 3.04 7.19 12.03
CA LEU A 195 2.14 8.03 12.83
C LEU A 195 2.92 8.75 13.96
N LEU A 196 3.74 8.04 14.71
CA LEU A 196 4.56 8.62 15.78
C LEU A 196 5.56 9.65 15.23
N ASN A 197 6.24 9.33 14.12
CA ASN A 197 7.15 10.29 13.47
C ASN A 197 6.39 11.53 12.97
N TYR A 198 5.17 11.37 12.47
CA TYR A 198 4.32 12.50 12.09
C TYR A 198 3.94 13.37 13.29
N ILE A 199 3.47 12.76 14.37
CA ILE A 199 3.00 13.50 15.56
C ILE A 199 4.15 14.27 16.22
N PHE A 200 5.29 13.62 16.46
CA PHE A 200 6.37 14.19 17.26
C PHE A 200 7.35 15.04 16.44
N TYR A 201 7.62 14.68 15.19
CA TYR A 201 8.72 15.27 14.42
C TYR A 201 8.31 15.92 13.11
N LYS A 202 7.07 15.70 12.64
CA LYS A 202 6.60 16.11 11.29
C LYS A 202 7.56 15.73 10.17
N SER A 203 8.39 14.73 10.41
CA SER A 203 9.39 14.23 9.45
C SER A 203 9.75 12.78 9.74
N LEU A 204 10.09 12.04 8.69
CA LEU A 204 10.64 10.70 8.80
C LEU A 204 12.16 10.79 8.66
N SER A 205 12.87 10.45 9.74
CA SER A 205 14.32 10.49 9.78
C SER A 205 14.96 9.30 9.07
N LYS A 206 16.24 9.38 8.74
CA LYS A 206 17.01 8.24 8.21
C LYS A 206 17.01 7.06 9.17
N PHE A 207 17.04 7.32 10.48
CA PHE A 207 16.96 6.28 11.52
C PHE A 207 15.61 5.55 11.47
N SER A 208 14.50 6.28 11.38
CA SER A 208 13.17 5.69 11.21
C SER A 208 13.07 4.89 9.90
N GLY A 209 13.70 5.39 8.82
CA GLY A 209 13.82 4.68 7.56
C GLY A 209 14.58 3.36 7.70
N LEU A 210 15.68 3.36 8.46
CA LEU A 210 16.44 2.14 8.76
C LEU A 210 15.59 1.13 9.55
N ILE A 211 14.86 1.57 10.57
CA ILE A 211 13.96 0.69 11.35
C ILE A 211 12.94 0.02 10.42
N LEU A 212 12.30 0.79 9.54
CA LEU A 212 11.32 0.24 8.58
C LEU A 212 11.96 -0.77 7.62
N LEU A 213 13.21 -0.55 7.19
CA LEU A 213 13.96 -1.50 6.36
C LEU A 213 14.29 -2.78 7.12
N VAL A 214 14.72 -2.67 8.38
CA VAL A 214 15.01 -3.84 9.23
C VAL A 214 13.75 -4.66 9.46
N ILE A 215 12.60 -4.02 9.72
CA ILE A 215 11.30 -4.68 9.83
C ILE A 215 10.96 -5.43 8.53
N TYR A 216 11.21 -4.83 7.37
CA TYR A 216 10.96 -5.46 6.08
C TYR A 216 11.89 -6.65 5.83
N ILE A 217 13.19 -6.53 6.14
CA ILE A 217 14.15 -7.64 6.02
C ILE A 217 13.75 -8.79 6.96
N PHE A 218 13.35 -8.47 8.19
CA PHE A 218 12.87 -9.48 9.14
C PHE A 218 11.58 -10.17 8.65
N PHE A 219 10.66 -9.41 8.05
CA PHE A 219 9.47 -9.93 7.41
C PHE A 219 9.82 -10.95 6.32
N ILE A 220 10.71 -10.59 5.41
CA ILE A 220 11.16 -11.50 4.34
C ILE A 220 11.85 -12.74 4.93
N TYR A 221 12.76 -12.57 5.90
CA TYR A 221 13.47 -13.68 6.53
C TYR A 221 12.54 -14.70 7.19
N LYS A 222 11.42 -14.24 7.79
CA LYS A 222 10.47 -15.16 8.44
C LYS A 222 9.59 -15.90 7.43
N LEU A 223 9.36 -15.34 6.23
CA LEU A 223 8.56 -15.99 5.18
C LEU A 223 9.32 -17.11 4.44
N PHE A 224 10.65 -17.11 4.47
CA PHE A 224 11.53 -18.09 3.85
C PHE A 224 12.29 -18.93 4.87
#